data_1015c79dc396562083f4c5aa56553160
#
_entry.id   1015c79dc396562083f4c5aa56553160
#
_cell.length_a   1.000
_cell.length_b   1.000
_cell.length_c   1.000
_cell.angle_alpha   90.00
_cell.angle_beta   90.00
_cell.angle_gamma   90.00
#
_symmetry.space_group_name_H-M   'P 1'
#
loop_
_entity.id
_entity.type
_entity.pdbx_description
1 polymer ?
#
loop_
_entity_poly.entity_id
_entity_poly.type
_entity_poly.pdbx_seq_one_letter_code
_entity_poly.pdbx_strand_id
1 'polypeptide(L)'
;MYQIGVSQPYNNNLFAPGHTACAGCGQSLAARLVLNALGPNVIVANATGCLEVFSSNFPQSSWEVPWIHSLFENTPPVASGIEAALKALGREDEAIVVAQGGDGGFADIGFGALSGAI
;
A
#
# COMPACT_ATOMS: atom_id res chain seq x y z
N MET A 1 -0.23 6.98 20.99
CA MET A 1 0.03 5.52 21.11
C MET A 1 -1.12 4.80 20.42
N TYR A 2 -0.89 4.38 19.17
CA TYR A 2 -1.92 3.70 18.39
C TYR A 2 -2.11 2.31 18.99
N GLN A 3 -3.25 2.08 19.63
CA GLN A 3 -3.61 0.72 20.06
C GLN A 3 -4.04 -0.05 18.81
N ILE A 4 -3.19 -0.96 18.35
CA ILE A 4 -3.63 -2.01 17.43
C ILE A 4 -4.54 -2.94 18.24
N GLY A 5 -5.75 -2.49 18.46
CA GLY A 5 -6.81 -3.37 18.90
C GLY A 5 -7.07 -4.35 17.78
N VAL A 6 -6.94 -5.65 18.05
CA VAL A 6 -7.45 -6.70 17.17
C VAL A 6 -8.98 -6.59 17.21
N SER A 7 -9.49 -5.52 16.61
CA SER A 7 -10.91 -5.39 16.34
C SER A 7 -11.27 -6.39 15.24
N GLN A 8 -12.45 -6.97 15.36
CA GLN A 8 -13.11 -7.86 14.40
C GLN A 8 -12.62 -7.65 12.97
N PRO A 9 -12.30 -8.69 12.22
CA PRO A 9 -11.83 -8.53 10.85
C PRO A 9 -12.79 -7.62 10.10
N TYR A 10 -12.27 -6.48 9.64
CA TYR A 10 -13.04 -5.51 8.85
C TYR A 10 -13.53 -6.23 7.60
N ASN A 11 -14.83 -6.53 7.56
CA ASN A 11 -15.41 -7.40 6.53
C ASN A 11 -15.75 -6.65 5.24
N ASN A 12 -15.18 -5.47 5.02
CA ASN A 12 -15.25 -4.78 3.75
C ASN A 12 -14.02 -5.15 2.94
N ASN A 13 -14.26 -5.65 1.74
CA ASN A 13 -13.23 -6.03 0.79
C ASN A 13 -12.51 -4.76 0.28
N LEU A 14 -11.60 -4.19 1.07
CA LEU A 14 -10.80 -3.02 0.67
C LEU A 14 -9.86 -3.32 -0.50
N PHE A 15 -9.68 -4.59 -0.81
CA PHE A 15 -9.04 -5.09 -2.02
C PHE A 15 -10.05 -5.95 -2.80
N ALA A 16 -10.72 -5.33 -3.75
CA ALA A 16 -11.83 -5.93 -4.49
C ALA A 16 -11.42 -7.17 -5.31
N PRO A 17 -12.31 -8.14 -5.47
CA PRO A 17 -12.08 -9.27 -6.38
C PRO A 17 -12.12 -8.80 -7.84
N GLY A 18 -11.69 -9.69 -8.76
CA GLY A 18 -11.69 -9.42 -10.20
C GLY A 18 -10.35 -8.97 -10.77
N HIS A 19 -9.33 -8.86 -9.92
CA HIS A 19 -7.95 -8.65 -10.37
C HIS A 19 -7.40 -9.85 -11.16
N THR A 20 -6.34 -9.64 -11.93
CA THR A 20 -5.73 -10.65 -12.82
C THR A 20 -4.54 -11.37 -12.19
N ALA A 21 -4.47 -11.44 -10.87
CA ALA A 21 -3.41 -12.17 -10.17
C ALA A 21 -3.43 -13.66 -10.52
N CYS A 22 -2.26 -14.29 -10.49
CA CYS A 22 -2.14 -15.75 -10.64
C CYS A 22 -2.92 -16.51 -9.57
N ALA A 23 -3.39 -17.68 -9.87
CA ALA A 23 -4.00 -18.56 -8.88
C ALA A 23 -3.00 -18.85 -7.74
N GLY A 24 -3.43 -18.62 -6.49
CA GLY A 24 -2.56 -18.79 -5.32
C GLY A 24 -1.52 -17.67 -5.12
N CYS A 25 -1.67 -16.51 -5.75
CA CYS A 25 -0.73 -15.40 -5.64
C CYS A 25 -0.60 -14.90 -4.18
N GLY A 26 0.61 -15.03 -3.61
CA GLY A 26 0.89 -14.55 -2.26
C GLY A 26 0.82 -13.03 -2.10
N GLN A 27 1.10 -12.27 -3.16
CA GLN A 27 1.03 -10.81 -3.11
C GLN A 27 -0.41 -10.30 -2.97
N SER A 28 -1.36 -10.89 -3.71
CA SER A 28 -2.77 -10.52 -3.57
C SER A 28 -3.33 -10.88 -2.19
N LEU A 29 -2.91 -12.01 -1.63
CA LEU A 29 -3.26 -12.41 -0.27
C LEU A 29 -2.67 -11.45 0.75
N ALA A 30 -1.38 -11.12 0.63
CA ALA A 30 -0.70 -10.19 1.54
C ALA A 30 -1.34 -8.80 1.53
N ALA A 31 -1.62 -8.23 0.35
CA ALA A 31 -2.28 -6.93 0.22
C ALA A 31 -3.65 -6.93 0.93
N ARG A 32 -4.44 -7.98 0.74
CA ARG A 32 -5.74 -8.12 1.41
C ARG A 32 -5.61 -8.22 2.92
N LEU A 33 -4.66 -9.00 3.42
CA LEU A 33 -4.43 -9.14 4.86
C LEU A 33 -3.97 -7.84 5.51
N VAL A 34 -3.08 -7.11 4.86
CA VAL A 34 -2.61 -5.78 5.33
C VAL A 34 -3.78 -4.81 5.41
N LEU A 35 -4.59 -4.68 4.36
CA LEU A 35 -5.74 -3.78 4.37
C LEU A 35 -6.79 -4.18 5.40
N ASN A 36 -7.05 -5.49 5.56
CA ASN A 36 -7.98 -5.96 6.58
C ASN A 36 -7.49 -5.68 8.01
N ALA A 37 -6.17 -5.72 8.22
CA ALA A 37 -5.58 -5.42 9.52
C ALA A 37 -5.59 -3.92 9.85
N LEU A 38 -5.35 -3.07 8.85
CA LEU A 38 -5.24 -1.62 9.02
C LEU A 38 -6.59 -0.90 8.91
N GLY A 39 -7.55 -1.47 8.19
CA GLY A 39 -8.86 -0.83 7.95
C GLY A 39 -8.84 0.22 6.85
N PRO A 40 -9.91 1.02 6.71
CA PRO A 40 -10.11 1.90 5.56
C PRO A 40 -9.30 3.20 5.59
N ASN A 41 -8.77 3.58 6.75
CA ASN A 41 -8.06 4.85 6.91
C ASN A 41 -6.58 4.68 6.57
N VAL A 42 -6.32 4.30 5.33
CA VAL A 42 -4.96 4.10 4.81
C VAL A 42 -4.78 4.82 3.48
N ILE A 43 -3.55 5.23 3.21
CA ILE A 43 -3.11 5.69 1.89
C ILE A 43 -1.99 4.77 1.46
N VAL A 44 -2.14 4.13 0.32
CA VAL A 44 -1.19 3.13 -0.19
C VAL A 44 -0.32 3.74 -1.28
N ALA A 45 0.99 3.73 -1.08
CA ALA A 45 1.98 3.93 -2.13
C ALA A 45 2.50 2.56 -2.59
N ASN A 46 2.49 2.31 -3.89
CA ASN A 46 2.82 1.01 -4.45
C ASN A 46 3.94 1.11 -5.50
N ALA A 47 4.89 0.19 -5.43
CA ALA A 47 5.95 0.07 -6.42
C ALA A 47 5.45 -0.60 -7.70
N THR A 48 6.08 -0.29 -8.82
CA THR A 48 5.91 -1.07 -10.05
C THR A 48 6.24 -2.54 -9.79
N GLY A 49 5.38 -3.42 -10.23
CA GLY A 49 5.57 -4.87 -10.07
C GLY A 49 4.27 -5.63 -10.27
N CYS A 50 4.28 -6.93 -9.98
CA CYS A 50 3.09 -7.77 -10.19
C CYS A 50 1.86 -7.22 -9.45
N LEU A 51 2.02 -6.78 -8.22
CA LEU A 51 0.91 -6.25 -7.42
C LEU A 51 0.25 -5.04 -8.08
N GLU A 52 1.03 -4.11 -8.62
CA GLU A 52 0.50 -2.97 -9.37
C GLU A 52 -0.19 -3.45 -10.65
N VAL A 53 0.51 -4.25 -11.45
CA VAL A 53 0.04 -4.66 -12.79
C VAL A 53 -1.30 -5.40 -12.73
N PHE A 54 -1.47 -6.36 -11.81
CA PHE A 54 -2.70 -7.14 -11.78
C PHE A 54 -3.86 -6.43 -11.06
N SER A 55 -3.59 -5.39 -10.28
CA SER A 55 -4.61 -4.74 -9.44
C SER A 55 -5.15 -3.43 -9.98
N SER A 56 -4.51 -2.85 -11.01
CA SER A 56 -4.83 -1.51 -11.52
C SER A 56 -5.05 -1.45 -13.03
N ASN A 57 -5.55 -2.52 -13.63
CA ASN A 57 -5.84 -2.59 -15.07
C ASN A 57 -6.96 -1.62 -15.46
N PHE A 58 -6.65 -0.66 -16.33
CA PHE A 58 -7.68 0.25 -16.88
C PHE A 58 -8.83 -0.52 -17.55
N PRO A 59 -10.10 -0.16 -17.30
CA PRO A 59 -10.59 0.97 -16.49
C PRO A 59 -10.88 0.60 -15.04
N GLN A 60 -10.38 -0.51 -14.55
CA GLN A 60 -10.69 -1.08 -13.24
C GLN A 60 -9.53 -0.93 -12.25
N SER A 61 -9.86 -0.86 -10.98
CA SER A 61 -8.90 -0.96 -9.89
C SER A 61 -9.46 -1.85 -8.79
N SER A 62 -8.59 -2.64 -8.16
CA SER A 62 -8.97 -3.46 -6.99
C SER A 62 -8.86 -2.70 -5.67
N TRP A 63 -8.34 -1.47 -5.69
CA TRP A 63 -8.10 -0.69 -4.49
C TRP A 63 -9.32 0.15 -4.11
N GLU A 64 -9.95 -0.16 -2.99
CA GLU A 64 -11.07 0.60 -2.39
C GLU A 64 -10.58 1.61 -1.34
N VAL A 65 -9.31 1.96 -1.42
CA VAL A 65 -8.62 2.95 -0.58
C VAL A 65 -7.81 3.88 -1.47
N PRO A 66 -7.44 5.10 -1.00
CA PRO A 66 -6.51 5.95 -1.71
C PRO A 66 -5.21 5.20 -2.04
N TRP A 67 -4.89 5.15 -3.32
CA TRP A 67 -3.76 4.38 -3.84
C TRP A 67 -3.01 5.18 -4.90
N ILE A 68 -1.70 5.16 -4.83
CA ILE A 68 -0.82 5.83 -5.78
C ILE A 68 0.30 4.90 -6.22
N HIS A 69 0.53 4.85 -7.52
CA HIS A 69 1.70 4.23 -8.13
C HIS A 69 2.57 5.32 -8.79
N SER A 70 3.86 5.23 -8.63
CA SER A 70 4.81 6.14 -9.27
C SER A 70 5.86 5.33 -10.04
N LEU A 71 7.06 5.15 -9.50
CA LEU A 71 8.13 4.42 -10.15
C LEU A 71 8.46 3.12 -9.40
N PHE A 72 9.37 2.33 -9.98
CA PHE A 72 9.76 1.04 -9.41
C PHE A 72 10.47 1.18 -8.06
N GLU A 73 11.36 2.18 -7.94
CA GLU A 73 12.25 2.34 -6.80
C GLU A 73 11.84 3.43 -5.78
N ASN A 74 10.89 4.30 -6.13
CA ASN A 74 10.64 5.53 -5.35
C ASN A 74 9.44 5.45 -4.40
N THR A 75 8.88 4.28 -4.18
CA THR A 75 7.70 4.13 -3.32
C THR A 75 7.94 4.58 -1.86
N PRO A 76 9.04 4.22 -1.18
CA PRO A 76 9.31 4.72 0.16
C PRO A 76 9.41 6.26 0.23
N PRO A 77 10.13 6.96 -0.66
CA PRO A 77 10.11 8.42 -0.70
C PRO A 77 8.73 9.03 -0.95
N VAL A 78 7.92 8.41 -1.80
CA VAL A 78 6.53 8.86 -2.04
C VAL A 78 5.71 8.75 -0.76
N ALA A 79 5.80 7.63 -0.06
CA ALA A 79 5.13 7.42 1.22
C ALA A 79 5.59 8.44 2.27
N SER A 80 6.90 8.67 2.38
CA SER A 80 7.47 9.70 3.28
C SER A 80 6.96 11.10 2.93
N GLY A 81 6.83 11.42 1.65
CA GLY A 81 6.26 12.68 1.19
C GLY A 81 4.80 12.85 1.58
N ILE A 82 4.00 11.79 1.46
CA ILE A 82 2.59 11.79 1.89
C ILE A 82 2.50 12.00 3.41
N GLU A 83 3.32 11.30 4.19
CA GLU A 83 3.35 11.45 5.64
C GLU A 83 3.76 12.86 6.05
N ALA A 84 4.78 13.41 5.43
CA ALA A 84 5.22 14.80 5.66
C ALA A 84 4.11 15.81 5.31
N ALA A 85 3.36 15.56 4.24
CA ALA A 85 2.23 16.40 3.86
C ALA A 85 1.08 16.33 4.87
N LEU A 86 0.73 15.14 5.34
CA LEU A 86 -0.27 14.96 6.39
C LEU A 86 0.13 15.70 7.66
N LYS A 87 1.38 15.59 8.08
CA LYS A 87 1.94 16.34 9.21
C LYS A 87 1.83 17.86 9.02
N ALA A 88 2.24 18.35 7.85
CA ALA A 88 2.19 19.78 7.56
C ALA A 88 0.75 20.35 7.57
N LEU A 89 -0.22 19.50 7.26
CA LEU A 89 -1.64 19.84 7.28
C LEU A 89 -2.32 19.63 8.65
N GLY A 90 -1.60 19.09 9.64
CA GLY A 90 -2.16 18.72 10.95
C GLY A 90 -3.15 17.57 10.87
N ARG A 91 -2.94 16.61 9.95
CA ARG A 91 -3.81 15.49 9.63
C ARG A 91 -3.13 14.14 9.80
N GLU A 92 -2.06 14.09 10.56
CA GLU A 92 -1.24 12.87 10.75
C GLU A 92 -2.00 11.69 11.36
N ASP A 93 -3.07 11.97 12.09
CA ASP A 93 -3.91 10.94 12.74
C ASP A 93 -5.05 10.44 11.84
N GLU A 94 -5.24 11.00 10.64
CA GLU A 94 -6.37 10.66 9.77
C GLU A 94 -6.13 9.39 8.94
N ALA A 95 -4.89 9.08 8.63
CA ALA A 95 -4.55 7.91 7.81
C ALA A 95 -3.18 7.33 8.13
N ILE A 96 -3.07 6.02 7.96
CA ILE A 96 -1.80 5.31 7.98
C ILE A 96 -1.25 5.28 6.55
N VAL A 97 -0.02 5.71 6.35
CA VAL A 97 0.64 5.62 5.04
C VAL A 97 1.35 4.27 4.93
N VAL A 98 1.01 3.53 3.88
CA VAL A 98 1.55 2.19 3.62
C VAL A 98 2.37 2.23 2.35
N ALA A 99 3.67 1.91 2.44
CA ALA A 99 4.53 1.67 1.30
C ALA A 99 4.62 0.17 1.04
N GLN A 100 4.31 -0.29 -0.16
CA GLN A 100 4.40 -1.71 -0.51
C GLN A 100 4.98 -1.92 -1.90
N GLY A 101 5.66 -3.04 -2.06
CA GLY A 101 6.29 -3.42 -3.31
C GLY A 101 6.98 -4.77 -3.20
N GLY A 102 7.55 -5.22 -4.32
CA GLY A 102 8.34 -6.44 -4.37
C GLY A 102 9.77 -6.24 -3.88
N ASP A 103 10.50 -7.33 -3.83
CA ASP A 103 11.91 -7.39 -3.43
C ASP A 103 12.82 -6.53 -4.32
N GLY A 104 12.60 -6.55 -5.62
CA GLY A 104 13.39 -5.75 -6.57
C GLY A 104 13.24 -4.25 -6.34
N GLY A 105 12.01 -3.78 -6.12
CA GLY A 105 11.72 -2.37 -5.88
C GLY A 105 12.15 -1.85 -4.51
N PHE A 106 12.20 -2.71 -3.50
CA PHE A 106 12.50 -2.33 -2.12
C PHE A 106 13.89 -2.77 -1.65
N ALA A 107 14.26 -4.01 -1.91
CA ALA A 107 15.48 -4.59 -1.37
C ALA A 107 16.67 -4.59 -2.36
N ASP A 108 16.45 -4.19 -3.61
CA ASP A 108 17.47 -4.05 -4.63
C ASP A 108 17.57 -2.59 -5.08
N ILE A 109 16.95 -2.21 -6.21
CA ILE A 109 17.10 -0.87 -6.78
C ILE A 109 16.62 0.26 -5.85
N GLY A 110 15.59 0.03 -5.07
CA GLY A 110 15.02 0.98 -4.13
C GLY A 110 15.58 0.92 -2.71
N PHE A 111 16.61 0.11 -2.44
CA PHE A 111 17.10 -0.10 -1.07
C PHE A 111 17.61 1.19 -0.42
N GLY A 112 18.34 2.02 -1.16
CA GLY A 112 18.79 3.32 -0.66
C GLY A 112 17.64 4.26 -0.30
N ALA A 113 16.59 4.25 -1.11
CA ALA A 113 15.37 5.02 -0.88
C ALA A 113 14.59 4.52 0.35
N LEU A 114 14.49 3.19 0.51
CA LEU A 114 13.89 2.57 1.69
C LEU A 114 14.66 2.93 2.96
N SER A 115 15.99 2.81 2.93
CA SER A 115 16.83 3.16 4.07
C SER A 115 16.71 4.63 4.48
N GLY A 116 16.47 5.51 3.52
CA GLY A 116 16.26 6.93 3.80
C GLY A 116 14.86 7.28 4.30
N ALA A 117 13.89 6.37 4.15
CA ALA A 117 12.51 6.55 4.58
C ALA A 117 12.25 6.04 6.01
N ILE A 118 13.13 5.18 6.54
CA ILE A 118 13.07 4.63 7.90
C ILE A 118 13.81 5.55 8.87
#